data_96f5f8f579e2d0e4d7aa103db898aae2
#
_entry.id   96f5f8f579e2d0e4d7aa103db898aae2
#
_cell.length_a   1.000
_cell.length_b   1.000
_cell.length_c   1.000
_cell.angle_alpha   90.00
_cell.angle_beta   90.00
_cell.angle_gamma   90.00
#
_symmetry.space_group_name_H-M   'P 1'
#
loop_
_entity.id
_entity.type
_entity.pdbx_description
1 polymer ?
#
loop_
_entity_poly.entity_id
_entity_poly.type
_entity_poly.pdbx_seq_one_letter_code
_entity_poly.pdbx_strand_id
1 'polypeptide(L)'
;MQILNQLETQPIPIEEEEKRHGRRLLVGLLCALLLTGTVLGGYLYLRKRHERQVAANLEVENKKKAPKVEVFVDEATVEGKTTSLGGTIHNFSNEPLHNLAVELLLRRRVGSGIETRAVTADPTELPPDGKARYTLELPVQNYVSVTFLRVISGDNHAEVAFKVLPGAARPPLESPAAKTVIVNRPAPRGEQFINTPNNPGKVP
;
A
#
# COMPACT_ATOMS: atom_id res chain seq x y z
N MET A 1 -92.62 -14.90 -26.25
CA MET A 1 -91.52 -15.87 -26.17
C MET A 1 -90.23 -15.06 -25.92
N GLN A 2 -89.85 -14.95 -24.66
CA GLN A 2 -88.66 -14.22 -24.19
C GLN A 2 -87.54 -15.22 -23.95
N ILE A 3 -86.41 -15.04 -24.62
CA ILE A 3 -85.19 -15.72 -24.24
C ILE A 3 -84.22 -14.61 -23.87
N LEU A 4 -84.08 -14.34 -22.59
CA LEU A 4 -83.02 -13.47 -22.02
C LEU A 4 -81.78 -14.29 -21.84
N ASN A 5 -80.76 -13.92 -22.65
CA ASN A 5 -79.40 -14.38 -22.50
C ASN A 5 -78.80 -13.82 -21.18
N GLN A 6 -78.52 -14.64 -20.23
CA GLN A 6 -77.66 -14.34 -19.12
C GLN A 6 -76.20 -14.47 -19.59
N LEU A 7 -75.56 -13.32 -19.86
CA LEU A 7 -74.11 -13.22 -19.96
C LEU A 7 -73.55 -13.18 -18.51
N GLU A 8 -73.14 -14.32 -18.04
CA GLU A 8 -72.44 -14.46 -16.79
C GLU A 8 -70.98 -13.96 -17.00
N THR A 9 -70.77 -12.72 -16.57
CA THR A 9 -69.42 -12.13 -16.57
C THR A 9 -68.63 -12.73 -15.44
N GLN A 10 -67.74 -13.70 -15.76
CA GLN A 10 -66.79 -14.20 -14.80
C GLN A 10 -65.76 -13.13 -14.49
N PRO A 11 -65.48 -12.79 -13.24
CA PRO A 11 -64.41 -11.87 -12.87
C PRO A 11 -63.06 -12.51 -13.17
N ILE A 12 -62.32 -11.86 -14.02
CA ILE A 12 -60.92 -12.25 -14.33
C ILE A 12 -60.08 -12.00 -13.07
N PRO A 13 -59.37 -12.99 -12.54
CA PRO A 13 -58.55 -12.81 -11.35
C PRO A 13 -57.24 -12.08 -11.74
N ILE A 14 -57.24 -10.77 -11.67
CA ILE A 14 -56.10 -9.90 -11.98
C ILE A 14 -55.04 -9.94 -10.88
N GLU A 15 -55.38 -10.35 -9.67
CA GLU A 15 -54.45 -10.30 -8.51
C GLU A 15 -53.39 -11.41 -8.45
N GLU A 16 -53.57 -12.54 -9.12
CA GLU A 16 -52.58 -13.65 -9.07
C GLU A 16 -51.41 -13.48 -10.06
N GLU A 17 -51.58 -12.73 -11.15
CA GLU A 17 -50.52 -12.50 -12.11
C GLU A 17 -49.44 -11.52 -11.59
N GLU A 18 -49.80 -10.51 -10.85
CA GLU A 18 -48.90 -9.51 -10.32
C GLU A 18 -47.92 -10.11 -9.30
N LYS A 19 -48.37 -11.01 -8.44
CA LYS A 19 -47.48 -11.74 -7.48
C LYS A 19 -46.51 -12.69 -8.16
N ARG A 20 -46.88 -13.26 -9.30
CA ARG A 20 -45.98 -14.15 -10.08
C ARG A 20 -44.89 -13.40 -10.79
N HIS A 21 -45.12 -12.17 -11.28
CA HIS A 21 -44.12 -11.34 -11.93
C HIS A 21 -43.08 -10.82 -10.92
N GLY A 22 -43.48 -10.36 -9.75
CA GLY A 22 -42.57 -9.93 -8.70
C GLY A 22 -41.62 -11.03 -8.24
N ARG A 23 -42.11 -12.27 -8.10
CA ARG A 23 -41.31 -13.42 -7.69
C ARG A 23 -40.29 -13.84 -8.78
N ARG A 24 -40.67 -13.76 -10.05
CA ARG A 24 -39.77 -14.04 -11.17
C ARG A 24 -38.64 -13.00 -11.29
N LEU A 25 -38.95 -11.71 -11.09
CA LEU A 25 -37.97 -10.64 -11.04
C LEU A 25 -37.01 -10.79 -9.86
N LEU A 26 -37.50 -11.13 -8.68
CA LEU A 26 -36.67 -11.39 -7.50
C LEU A 26 -35.69 -12.55 -7.73
N VAL A 27 -36.16 -13.65 -8.29
CA VAL A 27 -35.32 -14.81 -8.61
C VAL A 27 -34.27 -14.43 -9.67
N GLY A 28 -34.64 -13.70 -10.71
CA GLY A 28 -33.71 -13.21 -11.72
C GLY A 28 -32.63 -12.31 -11.16
N LEU A 29 -33.00 -11.38 -10.27
CA LEU A 29 -32.06 -10.49 -9.59
C LEU A 29 -31.08 -11.27 -8.69
N LEU A 30 -31.58 -12.26 -7.98
CA LEU A 30 -30.78 -13.10 -7.09
C LEU A 30 -29.78 -13.97 -7.89
N CYS A 31 -30.21 -14.54 -9.02
CA CYS A 31 -29.35 -15.27 -9.93
C CYS A 31 -28.25 -14.36 -10.55
N ALA A 32 -28.61 -13.14 -10.94
CA ALA A 32 -27.66 -12.16 -11.47
C ALA A 32 -26.60 -11.78 -10.41
N LEU A 33 -27.00 -11.53 -9.17
CA LEU A 33 -26.08 -11.25 -8.07
C LEU A 33 -25.14 -12.41 -7.76
N LEU A 34 -25.65 -13.65 -7.77
CA LEU A 34 -24.84 -14.83 -7.55
C LEU A 34 -23.80 -15.02 -8.68
N LEU A 35 -24.21 -14.85 -9.95
CA LEU A 35 -23.29 -14.94 -11.08
C LEU A 35 -22.21 -13.85 -11.03
N THR A 36 -22.60 -12.62 -10.76
CA THR A 36 -21.65 -11.50 -10.63
C THR A 36 -20.69 -11.73 -9.47
N GLY A 37 -21.18 -12.20 -8.35
CA GLY A 37 -20.38 -12.53 -7.16
C GLY A 37 -19.39 -13.64 -7.41
N THR A 38 -19.80 -14.72 -8.11
CA THR A 38 -18.90 -15.84 -8.45
C THR A 38 -17.81 -15.44 -9.45
N VAL A 39 -18.15 -14.62 -10.46
CA VAL A 39 -17.18 -14.13 -11.45
C VAL A 39 -16.18 -13.18 -10.77
N LEU A 40 -16.65 -12.24 -9.95
CA LEU A 40 -15.79 -11.30 -9.24
C LEU A 40 -14.90 -12.01 -8.21
N GLY A 41 -15.48 -12.93 -7.44
CA GLY A 41 -14.73 -13.75 -6.47
C GLY A 41 -13.69 -14.63 -7.15
N GLY A 42 -14.04 -15.26 -8.26
CA GLY A 42 -13.12 -16.05 -9.08
C GLY A 42 -11.97 -15.21 -9.65
N TYR A 43 -12.28 -14.02 -10.15
CA TYR A 43 -11.27 -13.09 -10.65
C TYR A 43 -10.28 -12.64 -9.55
N LEU A 44 -10.79 -12.24 -8.39
CA LEU A 44 -9.95 -11.84 -7.27
C LEU A 44 -9.09 -12.99 -6.74
N TYR A 45 -9.65 -14.20 -6.70
CA TYR A 45 -8.92 -15.41 -6.31
C TYR A 45 -7.79 -15.74 -7.27
N LEU A 46 -8.06 -15.72 -8.59
CA LEU A 46 -7.07 -15.97 -9.63
C LEU A 46 -5.96 -14.92 -9.62
N ARG A 47 -6.32 -13.64 -9.46
CA ARG A 47 -5.36 -12.54 -9.35
C ARG A 47 -4.43 -12.73 -8.16
N LYS A 48 -4.98 -13.03 -6.97
CA LYS A 48 -4.19 -13.29 -5.76
C LYS A 48 -3.30 -14.53 -5.89
N ARG A 49 -3.79 -15.56 -6.57
CA ARG A 49 -3.01 -16.78 -6.85
C ARG A 49 -1.86 -16.48 -7.79
N HIS A 50 -2.10 -15.70 -8.84
CA HIS A 50 -1.05 -15.32 -9.80
C HIS A 50 0.04 -14.47 -9.13
N GLU A 51 -0.33 -13.48 -8.32
CA GLU A 51 0.63 -12.68 -7.55
C GLU A 51 1.51 -13.55 -6.63
N ARG A 52 0.93 -14.57 -5.98
CA ARG A 52 1.68 -15.52 -5.13
C ARG A 52 2.60 -16.44 -5.95
N GLN A 53 2.18 -16.87 -7.12
CA GLN A 53 3.01 -17.72 -7.99
C GLN A 53 4.21 -16.95 -8.54
N VAL A 54 4.02 -15.70 -8.94
CA VAL A 54 5.11 -14.83 -9.41
C VAL A 54 6.12 -14.60 -8.29
N ALA A 55 5.66 -14.27 -7.09
CA ALA A 55 6.53 -14.08 -5.93
C ALA A 55 7.29 -15.37 -5.57
N ALA A 56 6.61 -16.53 -5.56
CA ALA A 56 7.24 -17.81 -5.27
C ALA A 56 8.27 -18.22 -6.34
N ASN A 57 8.01 -17.97 -7.61
CA ASN A 57 8.95 -18.26 -8.69
C ASN A 57 10.20 -17.37 -8.61
N LEU A 58 10.06 -16.09 -8.28
CA LEU A 58 11.18 -15.19 -8.06
C LEU A 58 12.04 -15.64 -6.86
N GLU A 59 11.43 -16.10 -5.77
CA GLU A 59 12.17 -16.66 -4.64
C GLU A 59 12.91 -17.96 -4.99
N VAL A 60 12.32 -18.83 -5.78
CA VAL A 60 12.94 -20.10 -6.21
C VAL A 60 14.11 -19.84 -7.15
N GLU A 61 13.98 -18.90 -8.07
CA GLU A 61 15.05 -18.54 -9.02
C GLU A 61 16.23 -17.87 -8.30
N ASN A 62 15.97 -16.98 -7.34
CA ASN A 62 17.00 -16.38 -6.50
C ASN A 62 17.69 -17.41 -5.56
N LYS A 63 16.97 -18.42 -5.09
CA LYS A 63 17.57 -19.51 -4.28
C LYS A 63 18.49 -20.43 -5.08
N LYS A 64 18.32 -20.52 -6.41
CA LYS A 64 19.16 -21.37 -7.27
C LYS A 64 20.52 -20.75 -7.59
N LYS A 65 20.69 -19.43 -7.51
CA LYS A 65 21.95 -18.73 -7.71
C LYS A 65 22.48 -18.32 -6.36
N ALA A 66 23.72 -18.71 -6.02
CA ALA A 66 24.37 -18.19 -4.81
C ALA A 66 24.34 -16.65 -4.86
N PRO A 67 23.83 -15.98 -3.84
CA PRO A 67 23.74 -14.52 -3.85
C PRO A 67 25.16 -13.94 -3.93
N LYS A 68 25.35 -12.94 -4.80
CA LYS A 68 26.61 -12.18 -4.98
C LYS A 68 26.60 -10.89 -4.17
N VAL A 69 25.42 -10.37 -3.86
CA VAL A 69 25.25 -9.13 -3.10
C VAL A 69 24.23 -9.26 -1.98
N GLU A 70 24.47 -8.53 -0.90
CA GLU A 70 23.51 -8.32 0.17
C GLU A 70 22.97 -6.90 0.07
N VAL A 71 21.64 -6.76 0.13
CA VAL A 71 20.96 -5.48 0.07
C VAL A 71 20.30 -5.20 1.40
N PHE A 72 20.78 -4.20 2.10
CA PHE A 72 20.21 -3.70 3.34
C PHE A 72 19.20 -2.60 2.98
N VAL A 73 17.92 -2.87 3.21
CA VAL A 73 16.84 -1.92 2.92
C VAL A 73 16.51 -1.13 4.17
N ASP A 74 16.74 0.18 4.13
CA ASP A 74 16.46 1.07 5.24
C ASP A 74 14.95 1.29 5.38
N GLU A 75 14.48 1.60 6.59
CA GLU A 75 13.09 2.00 6.81
C GLU A 75 12.84 3.37 6.16
N ALA A 76 11.73 3.46 5.43
CA ALA A 76 11.31 4.69 4.77
C ALA A 76 11.15 5.85 5.76
N THR A 77 11.78 6.99 5.48
CA THR A 77 11.61 8.23 6.24
C THR A 77 10.69 9.18 5.49
N VAL A 78 9.81 9.85 6.21
CA VAL A 78 8.89 10.84 5.65
C VAL A 78 9.26 12.22 6.19
N GLU A 79 9.65 13.12 5.28
CA GLU A 79 9.98 14.51 5.59
C GLU A 79 9.03 15.44 4.83
N GLY A 80 8.06 15.99 5.53
CA GLY A 80 7.06 16.88 4.96
C GLY A 80 6.22 16.17 3.87
N LYS A 81 6.44 16.51 2.61
CA LYS A 81 5.70 15.95 1.45
C LYS A 81 6.49 14.88 0.69
N THR A 82 7.69 14.56 1.14
CA THR A 82 8.61 13.63 0.47
C THR A 82 8.84 12.39 1.33
N THR A 83 8.85 11.22 0.71
CA THR A 83 9.31 9.98 1.32
C THR A 83 10.68 9.66 0.75
N SER A 84 11.66 9.50 1.61
CA SER A 84 12.98 9.01 1.26
C SER A 84 13.06 7.52 1.53
N LEU A 85 13.47 6.79 0.51
CA LEU A 85 13.69 5.35 0.52
C LEU A 85 15.15 5.11 0.15
N GLY A 86 15.79 4.20 0.84
CA GLY A 86 17.19 3.93 0.55
C GLY A 86 17.66 2.63 1.13
N GLY A 87 18.95 2.41 0.99
CA GLY A 87 19.61 1.26 1.54
C GLY A 87 21.07 1.16 1.11
N THR A 88 21.71 0.10 1.57
CA THR A 88 23.11 -0.18 1.28
C THR A 88 23.22 -1.52 0.57
N ILE A 89 24.03 -1.56 -0.47
CA ILE A 89 24.36 -2.80 -1.20
C ILE A 89 25.77 -3.17 -0.82
N HIS A 90 25.99 -4.40 -0.44
CA HIS A 90 27.30 -4.96 -0.10
C HIS A 90 27.62 -6.07 -1.09
N ASN A 91 28.74 -5.94 -1.79
CA ASN A 91 29.26 -6.95 -2.69
C ASN A 91 30.13 -7.94 -1.93
N PHE A 92 29.62 -9.11 -1.64
CA PHE A 92 30.42 -10.16 -0.98
C PHE A 92 30.96 -11.20 -1.98
N SER A 93 30.85 -10.93 -3.28
CA SER A 93 31.49 -11.73 -4.32
C SER A 93 32.96 -11.32 -4.51
N ASN A 94 33.73 -12.18 -5.14
CA ASN A 94 35.13 -11.91 -5.47
C ASN A 94 35.29 -11.11 -6.79
N GLU A 95 34.19 -10.70 -7.42
CA GLU A 95 34.16 -9.99 -8.68
C GLU A 95 33.72 -8.53 -8.47
N PRO A 96 34.38 -7.54 -9.11
CA PRO A 96 33.87 -6.18 -9.07
C PRO A 96 32.53 -6.09 -9.85
N LEU A 97 31.64 -5.26 -9.37
CA LEU A 97 30.37 -4.96 -10.03
C LEU A 97 30.42 -3.54 -10.57
N HIS A 98 30.00 -3.36 -11.83
CA HIS A 98 30.00 -2.06 -12.52
C HIS A 98 28.57 -1.64 -12.84
N ASN A 99 28.32 -0.33 -12.91
CA ASN A 99 27.01 0.24 -13.26
C ASN A 99 25.87 -0.35 -12.41
N LEU A 100 26.11 -0.36 -11.09
CA LEU A 100 25.20 -0.97 -10.13
C LEU A 100 23.95 -0.12 -9.94
N ALA A 101 22.79 -0.73 -10.09
CA ALA A 101 21.51 -0.08 -9.83
C ALA A 101 20.51 -1.05 -9.19
N VAL A 102 19.54 -0.47 -8.52
CA VAL A 102 18.41 -1.17 -7.88
C VAL A 102 17.14 -0.85 -8.65
N GLU A 103 16.40 -1.84 -9.07
CA GLU A 103 15.07 -1.66 -9.60
C GLU A 103 14.02 -1.78 -8.50
N LEU A 104 13.19 -0.75 -8.42
CA LEU A 104 12.08 -0.65 -7.47
C LEU A 104 10.74 -0.63 -8.21
N LEU A 105 9.79 -1.39 -7.71
CA LEU A 105 8.42 -1.41 -8.18
C LEU A 105 7.59 -0.42 -7.38
N LEU A 106 7.09 0.61 -8.05
CA LEU A 106 6.31 1.69 -7.47
C LEU A 106 4.83 1.49 -7.82
N ARG A 107 3.97 1.45 -6.80
CA ARG A 107 2.52 1.39 -6.99
C ARG A 107 1.91 2.76 -6.78
N ARG A 108 1.29 3.32 -7.81
CA ARG A 108 0.64 4.63 -7.74
C ARG A 108 -0.62 4.59 -6.86
N ARG A 109 -0.87 5.69 -6.16
CA ARG A 109 -2.06 5.88 -5.31
C ARG A 109 -3.32 6.11 -6.15
N VAL A 110 -3.20 6.88 -7.23
CA VAL A 110 -4.29 7.19 -8.14
C VAL A 110 -4.10 6.41 -9.43
N GLY A 111 -5.11 5.67 -9.82
CA GLY A 111 -5.01 4.72 -10.93
C GLY A 111 -4.33 3.40 -10.50
N SER A 112 -4.55 2.33 -11.24
CA SER A 112 -3.95 1.01 -10.95
C SER A 112 -2.53 0.84 -11.55
N GLY A 113 -1.83 1.94 -11.82
CA GLY A 113 -0.54 1.94 -12.49
C GLY A 113 0.58 1.39 -11.59
N ILE A 114 1.37 0.49 -12.18
CA ILE A 114 2.63 0.02 -11.61
C ILE A 114 3.75 0.61 -12.48
N GLU A 115 4.74 1.21 -11.83
CA GLU A 115 5.90 1.83 -12.46
C GLU A 115 7.16 1.15 -11.93
N THR A 116 8.08 0.82 -12.81
CA THR A 116 9.41 0.33 -12.41
C THR A 116 10.41 1.48 -12.55
N ARG A 117 11.21 1.71 -11.52
CA ARG A 117 12.24 2.73 -11.52
C ARG A 117 13.58 2.14 -11.11
N ALA A 118 14.61 2.35 -11.95
CA ALA A 118 15.97 2.04 -11.62
C ALA A 118 16.61 3.21 -10.86
N VAL A 119 17.28 2.90 -9.77
CA VAL A 119 18.02 3.83 -8.93
C VAL A 119 19.49 3.42 -8.93
N THR A 120 20.34 4.28 -9.43
CA THR A 120 21.80 4.03 -9.47
C THR A 120 22.36 4.07 -8.05
N ALA A 121 23.24 3.14 -7.74
CA ALA A 121 23.96 3.13 -6.48
C ALA A 121 25.19 4.06 -6.55
N ASP A 122 25.58 4.59 -5.41
CA ASP A 122 26.77 5.41 -5.24
C ASP A 122 27.71 4.76 -4.20
N PRO A 123 28.94 4.37 -4.58
CA PRO A 123 29.51 4.43 -5.93
C PRO A 123 28.89 3.44 -6.92
N THR A 124 28.94 3.75 -8.22
CA THR A 124 28.45 2.89 -9.30
C THR A 124 29.31 1.66 -9.52
N GLU A 125 30.57 1.77 -9.15
CA GLU A 125 31.58 0.68 -9.21
C GLU A 125 31.79 0.13 -7.82
N LEU A 126 31.53 -1.16 -7.66
CA LEU A 126 31.57 -1.81 -6.36
C LEU A 126 32.65 -2.91 -6.38
N PRO A 127 33.81 -2.68 -5.77
CA PRO A 127 34.84 -3.71 -5.64
C PRO A 127 34.36 -4.87 -4.77
N PRO A 128 35.09 -6.00 -4.77
CA PRO A 128 34.86 -7.05 -3.81
C PRO A 128 34.84 -6.50 -2.37
N ASP A 129 33.92 -6.96 -1.54
CA ASP A 129 33.68 -6.50 -0.15
C ASP A 129 33.33 -4.99 -0.03
N GLY A 130 33.08 -4.34 -1.15
CA GLY A 130 32.67 -2.93 -1.20
C GLY A 130 31.22 -2.71 -0.82
N LYS A 131 30.91 -1.44 -0.48
CA LYS A 131 29.55 -1.00 -0.16
C LYS A 131 29.17 0.20 -1.00
N ALA A 132 27.94 0.20 -1.51
CA ALA A 132 27.35 1.33 -2.22
C ALA A 132 25.99 1.67 -1.61
N ARG A 133 25.58 2.93 -1.69
CA ARG A 133 24.30 3.40 -1.20
C ARG A 133 23.38 3.78 -2.35
N TYR A 134 22.11 3.48 -2.23
CA TYR A 134 21.08 3.98 -3.14
C TYR A 134 20.05 4.77 -2.36
N THR A 135 19.50 5.83 -2.97
CA THR A 135 18.47 6.67 -2.34
C THR A 135 17.48 7.11 -3.42
N LEU A 136 16.20 7.02 -3.09
CA LEU A 136 15.10 7.45 -3.94
C LEU A 136 14.14 8.33 -3.14
N GLU A 137 13.93 9.55 -3.62
CA GLU A 137 12.94 10.47 -3.06
C GLU A 137 11.66 10.43 -3.88
N LEU A 138 10.54 10.29 -3.21
CA LEU A 138 9.21 10.18 -3.81
C LEU A 138 8.21 11.11 -3.10
N PRO A 139 7.31 11.77 -3.86
CA PRO A 139 6.19 12.48 -3.27
C PRO A 139 5.24 11.51 -2.54
N VAL A 140 4.94 11.77 -1.25
CA VAL A 140 4.07 10.93 -0.41
C VAL A 140 2.70 10.68 -1.04
N GLN A 141 2.18 11.68 -1.77
CA GLN A 141 0.83 11.63 -2.32
C GLN A 141 0.68 10.72 -3.53
N ASN A 142 1.77 10.42 -4.24
CA ASN A 142 1.72 9.75 -5.54
C ASN A 142 1.76 8.23 -5.43
N TYR A 143 2.36 7.69 -4.38
CA TYR A 143 2.63 6.25 -4.27
C TYR A 143 2.03 5.66 -2.99
N VAL A 144 1.55 4.42 -3.08
CA VAL A 144 0.99 3.65 -1.96
C VAL A 144 2.04 2.72 -1.37
N SER A 145 2.85 2.11 -2.24
CA SER A 145 3.86 1.16 -1.84
C SER A 145 5.04 1.17 -2.81
N VAL A 146 6.18 0.84 -2.26
CA VAL A 146 7.41 0.60 -3.00
C VAL A 146 7.90 -0.79 -2.62
N THR A 147 8.24 -1.58 -3.61
CA THR A 147 8.75 -2.94 -3.42
C THR A 147 10.08 -3.05 -4.14
N PHE A 148 11.07 -3.61 -3.46
CA PHE A 148 12.34 -3.94 -4.06
C PHE A 148 12.15 -5.07 -5.07
N LEU A 149 12.63 -4.89 -6.29
CA LEU A 149 12.44 -5.87 -7.37
C LEU A 149 13.71 -6.69 -7.61
N ARG A 150 14.80 -6.02 -8.00
CA ARG A 150 16.06 -6.69 -8.33
C ARG A 150 17.26 -5.74 -8.30
N VAL A 151 18.45 -6.34 -8.28
CA VAL A 151 19.74 -5.64 -8.48
C VAL A 151 20.20 -5.92 -9.90
N ILE A 152 20.63 -4.88 -10.59
CA ILE A 152 21.19 -4.96 -11.93
C ILE A 152 22.61 -4.39 -11.94
N SER A 153 23.48 -4.99 -12.74
CA SER A 153 24.86 -4.55 -12.91
C SER A 153 25.33 -4.69 -14.36
N GLY A 154 26.30 -3.89 -14.75
CA GLY A 154 26.87 -3.86 -16.07
C GLY A 154 26.01 -3.13 -17.11
N ASP A 155 26.59 -2.89 -18.28
CA ASP A 155 25.95 -2.17 -19.38
C ASP A 155 24.73 -2.94 -19.94
N ASN A 156 24.73 -4.25 -19.81
CA ASN A 156 23.64 -5.12 -20.23
C ASN A 156 22.49 -5.22 -19.20
N HIS A 157 22.56 -4.47 -18.11
CA HIS A 157 21.57 -4.54 -17.01
C HIS A 157 21.31 -5.97 -16.53
N ALA A 158 22.40 -6.75 -16.44
CA ALA A 158 22.33 -8.13 -16.01
C ALA A 158 21.85 -8.23 -14.56
N GLU A 159 20.92 -9.13 -14.30
CA GLU A 159 20.43 -9.36 -12.94
C GLU A 159 21.51 -10.04 -12.10
N VAL A 160 21.79 -9.47 -10.93
CA VAL A 160 22.71 -10.00 -9.94
C VAL A 160 21.93 -10.72 -8.85
N ALA A 161 22.33 -11.95 -8.53
CA ALA A 161 21.71 -12.70 -7.44
C ALA A 161 21.96 -11.98 -6.12
N PHE A 162 20.88 -11.72 -5.35
CA PHE A 162 20.93 -10.90 -4.16
C PHE A 162 20.17 -11.55 -2.99
N LYS A 163 20.50 -11.07 -1.78
CA LYS A 163 19.79 -11.37 -0.54
C LYS A 163 19.38 -10.06 0.11
N VAL A 164 18.09 -9.95 0.47
CA VAL A 164 17.58 -8.76 1.16
C VAL A 164 17.66 -8.94 2.67
N LEU A 165 18.18 -7.93 3.34
CA LEU A 165 18.32 -7.84 4.78
C LEU A 165 17.71 -6.52 5.29
N PRO A 166 17.24 -6.46 6.54
CA PRO A 166 16.81 -5.19 7.13
C PRO A 166 18.03 -4.27 7.29
N GLY A 167 17.86 -3.02 6.89
CA GLY A 167 18.85 -1.96 7.03
C GLY A 167 18.65 -1.12 8.30
N ALA A 168 18.93 0.17 8.20
CA ALA A 168 18.76 1.09 9.33
C ALA A 168 17.29 1.29 9.69
N ALA A 169 16.98 1.21 10.97
CA ALA A 169 15.67 1.53 11.50
C ALA A 169 15.42 3.04 11.41
N ARG A 170 14.16 3.42 11.27
CA ARG A 170 13.76 4.84 11.30
C ARG A 170 14.15 5.46 12.64
N PRO A 171 14.79 6.64 12.64
CA PRO A 171 15.00 7.36 13.88
C PRO A 171 13.65 7.60 14.57
N PRO A 172 13.59 7.48 15.91
CA PRO A 172 12.36 7.74 16.63
C PRO A 172 11.88 9.15 16.31
N LEU A 173 10.58 9.28 16.02
CA LEU A 173 9.95 10.59 15.85
C LEU A 173 10.24 11.41 17.11
N GLU A 174 11.00 12.50 16.98
CA GLU A 174 11.13 13.44 18.06
C GLU A 174 9.72 13.90 18.43
N SER A 175 9.30 13.58 19.65
CA SER A 175 8.06 14.12 20.19
C SER A 175 8.17 15.64 20.09
N PRO A 176 7.23 16.32 19.41
CA PRO A 176 7.27 17.77 19.31
C PRO A 176 7.43 18.28 20.74
N ALA A 177 8.53 18.99 20.99
CA ALA A 177 8.79 19.58 22.30
C ALA A 177 7.51 20.29 22.75
N ALA A 178 6.95 19.87 23.87
CA ALA A 178 5.70 20.40 24.37
C ALA A 178 5.85 21.94 24.43
N LYS A 179 5.30 22.62 23.44
CA LYS A 179 5.25 24.09 23.47
C LYS A 179 4.33 24.44 24.62
N THR A 180 4.95 24.76 25.77
CA THR A 180 4.24 25.38 26.88
C THR A 180 3.76 26.75 26.39
N VAL A 181 2.52 26.81 25.92
CA VAL A 181 1.90 28.08 25.59
C VAL A 181 1.54 28.72 26.93
N ILE A 182 2.37 29.63 27.40
CA ILE A 182 2.04 30.49 28.52
C ILE A 182 0.99 31.49 28.01
N VAL A 183 -0.28 31.14 28.24
CA VAL A 183 -1.38 32.07 27.96
C VAL A 183 -1.43 33.07 29.09
N ASN A 184 -0.75 34.23 28.95
CA ASN A 184 -0.94 35.38 29.80
C ASN A 184 -2.34 35.94 29.54
N ARG A 185 -3.36 35.43 30.23
CA ARG A 185 -4.66 36.07 30.30
C ARG A 185 -4.57 37.16 31.36
N PRO A 186 -4.89 38.45 31.01
CA PRO A 186 -5.05 39.43 32.03
C PRO A 186 -6.17 38.97 33.00
N ALA A 187 -5.87 38.98 34.28
CA ALA A 187 -6.84 38.60 35.31
C ALA A 187 -8.12 39.44 35.18
N PRO A 188 -9.31 38.84 35.14
CA PRO A 188 -10.54 39.60 35.29
C PRO A 188 -10.50 40.33 36.61
N ARG A 189 -10.87 41.62 36.59
CA ARG A 189 -10.92 42.45 37.80
C ARG A 189 -11.76 41.76 38.86
N GLY A 190 -11.12 41.34 39.98
CA GLY A 190 -11.81 40.75 41.12
C GLY A 190 -11.56 39.26 41.37
N GLU A 191 -10.90 38.52 40.51
CA GLU A 191 -10.53 37.13 40.80
C GLU A 191 -9.10 37.06 41.35
N GLN A 192 -8.97 36.51 42.57
CA GLN A 192 -7.67 36.16 43.11
C GLN A 192 -7.25 34.82 42.50
N PHE A 193 -6.20 34.83 41.67
CA PHE A 193 -5.61 33.58 41.18
C PHE A 193 -4.99 32.83 42.36
N ILE A 194 -5.49 31.64 42.61
CA ILE A 194 -5.06 30.76 43.68
C ILE A 194 -3.63 30.24 43.47
N ASN A 195 -3.15 30.25 42.20
CA ASN A 195 -1.81 29.77 41.79
C ASN A 195 -1.02 30.87 41.07
N THR A 196 -0.47 31.83 41.76
CA THR A 196 0.55 32.72 41.21
C THR A 196 1.93 32.28 41.72
N PRO A 197 3.04 32.63 40.99
CA PRO A 197 4.39 32.31 41.48
C PRO A 197 4.68 32.79 42.90
N ASN A 198 3.99 33.84 43.35
CA ASN A 198 4.14 34.41 44.66
C ASN A 198 3.11 33.90 45.71
N ASN A 199 2.15 33.11 45.28
CA ASN A 199 1.13 32.53 46.16
C ASN A 199 0.72 31.16 45.63
N PRO A 200 1.58 30.13 45.76
CA PRO A 200 1.25 28.78 45.37
C PRO A 200 0.14 28.25 46.27
N GLY A 201 -1.05 28.06 45.69
CA GLY A 201 -2.16 27.42 46.40
C GLY A 201 -1.76 26.00 46.84
N LYS A 202 -1.95 25.72 48.12
CA LYS A 202 -1.82 24.36 48.63
C LYS A 202 -2.99 23.57 48.06
N VAL A 203 -2.68 22.63 47.15
CA VAL A 203 -3.61 21.62 46.73
C VAL A 203 -3.75 20.61 47.87
N PRO A 204 -4.99 20.29 48.34
CA PRO A 204 -5.18 19.30 49.37
C PRO A 204 -4.77 17.90 48.96
#